data_5dfb679be95a6a66f468695ec6422e76
#
_entry.id   5dfb679be95a6a66f468695ec6422e76
#
_cell.length_a   1.000
_cell.length_b   1.000
_cell.length_c   1.000
_cell.angle_alpha   90.00
_cell.angle_beta   90.00
_cell.angle_gamma   90.00
#
_symmetry.space_group_name_H-M   'P 1'
#
loop_
_entity.id
_entity.type
_entity.pdbx_description
1 polymer ?
#
loop_
_entity_poly.entity_id
_entity_poly.type
_entity_poly.pdbx_seq_one_letter_code
_entity_poly.pdbx_strand_id
1 'polypeptide(L)'
;MSINDQMPRYAFERLVQVFGKLRNKRVTFLGVSYRGDVGDTRFSPVELMVKMVKNAGSQIKLHDPFVSFWQERNCTVETELKKVLELSSDIIIISSGHSEYRSETTIGLLMSINPLKIFDTIGLFDEDQLSALRSRHQVSVLGRGDI
;
A
#
# COMPACT_ATOMS: atom_id res chain seq x y z
N MET A 1 -12.15 7.16 -20.17
CA MET A 1 -11.31 6.61 -19.08
C MET A 1 -10.44 5.49 -19.63
N SER A 2 -9.15 5.54 -19.38
CA SER A 2 -8.24 4.49 -19.84
C SER A 2 -8.34 3.25 -18.93
N ILE A 3 -7.87 2.11 -19.42
CA ILE A 3 -7.80 0.88 -18.62
C ILE A 3 -6.97 1.10 -17.37
N ASN A 4 -5.90 1.90 -17.45
CA ASN A 4 -5.04 2.21 -16.31
C ASN A 4 -5.77 2.97 -15.19
N ASP A 5 -6.88 3.64 -15.49
CA ASP A 5 -7.65 4.37 -14.48
C ASP A 5 -8.69 3.52 -13.79
N GLN A 6 -9.10 2.40 -14.38
CA GLN A 6 -10.18 1.57 -13.84
C GLN A 6 -9.77 0.82 -12.57
N MET A 7 -8.60 0.21 -12.56
CA MET A 7 -8.12 -0.55 -11.41
C MET A 7 -7.90 0.32 -10.18
N PRO A 8 -7.20 1.46 -10.28
CA PRO A 8 -7.01 2.29 -9.08
C PRO A 8 -8.33 2.88 -8.57
N ARG A 9 -9.30 3.19 -9.44
CA ARG A 9 -10.61 3.66 -8.99
C ARG A 9 -11.37 2.55 -8.26
N TYR A 10 -11.36 1.36 -8.79
CA TYR A 10 -11.97 0.21 -8.15
C TYR A 10 -11.32 -0.08 -6.80
N ALA A 11 -9.99 -0.05 -6.76
CA ALA A 11 -9.24 -0.26 -5.51
C ALA A 11 -9.61 0.79 -4.46
N PHE A 12 -9.69 2.06 -4.86
CA PHE A 12 -10.08 3.14 -3.95
C PHE A 12 -11.49 2.92 -3.40
N GLU A 13 -12.45 2.58 -4.26
CA GLU A 13 -13.82 2.33 -3.83
C GLU A 13 -13.90 1.18 -2.83
N ARG A 14 -13.15 0.09 -3.09
CA ARG A 14 -13.10 -1.05 -2.17
C ARG A 14 -12.45 -0.67 -0.84
N LEU A 15 -11.40 0.14 -0.88
CA LEU A 15 -10.74 0.61 0.33
C LEU A 15 -11.74 1.34 1.24
N VAL A 16 -12.53 2.24 0.68
CA VAL A 16 -13.53 2.99 1.44
C VAL A 16 -14.64 2.05 1.95
N GLN A 17 -15.09 1.09 1.13
CA GLN A 17 -16.11 0.13 1.55
C GLN A 17 -15.65 -0.69 2.75
N VAL A 18 -14.39 -1.12 2.73
CA VAL A 18 -13.87 -2.05 3.74
C VAL A 18 -13.46 -1.32 5.02
N PHE A 19 -12.77 -0.20 4.88
CA PHE A 19 -12.15 0.48 6.03
C PHE A 19 -12.79 1.81 6.40
N GLY A 20 -13.78 2.27 5.63
CA GLY A 20 -14.53 3.47 5.97
C GLY A 20 -13.86 4.76 5.55
N LYS A 21 -14.18 5.83 6.24
CA LYS A 21 -13.72 7.18 5.88
C LYS A 21 -12.21 7.31 6.01
N LEU A 22 -11.60 7.98 5.03
CA LEU A 22 -10.16 8.18 4.97
C LEU A 22 -9.71 9.54 5.52
N ARG A 23 -10.65 10.43 5.78
CA ARG A 23 -10.33 11.77 6.26
C ARG A 23 -9.56 11.72 7.58
N ASN A 24 -8.45 12.44 7.63
CA ASN A 24 -7.55 12.51 8.78
C ASN A 24 -6.87 11.19 9.13
N LYS A 25 -6.93 10.20 8.24
CA LYS A 25 -6.21 8.93 8.42
C LYS A 25 -4.79 9.06 7.89
N ARG A 26 -3.87 8.34 8.52
CA ARG A 26 -2.48 8.25 8.07
C ARG A 26 -2.36 7.00 7.21
N VAL A 27 -2.09 7.17 5.93
CA VAL A 27 -2.05 6.08 4.96
C VAL A 27 -0.63 5.96 4.40
N THR A 28 -0.05 4.78 4.52
CA THR A 28 1.27 4.49 3.98
C THR A 28 1.11 3.57 2.77
N PHE A 29 1.66 3.99 1.63
CA PHE A 29 1.70 3.17 0.43
C PHE A 29 3.04 2.43 0.39
N LEU A 30 3.00 1.12 0.29
CA LEU A 30 4.18 0.31 0.05
C LEU A 30 4.25 -0.01 -1.43
N GLY A 31 5.05 0.76 -2.14
CA GLY A 31 5.27 0.61 -3.58
C GLY A 31 4.65 1.72 -4.40
N VAL A 32 5.49 2.43 -5.15
CA VAL A 32 5.05 3.46 -6.12
C VAL A 32 5.38 3.04 -7.54
N SER A 33 6.09 1.92 -7.70
CA SER A 33 6.50 1.40 -9.00
C SER A 33 5.34 0.70 -9.70
N TYR A 34 5.41 0.70 -11.05
CA TYR A 34 4.43 0.00 -11.87
C TYR A 34 4.53 -1.52 -11.70
N ARG A 35 5.77 -2.05 -11.60
CA ARG A 35 6.04 -3.49 -11.49
C ARG A 35 6.82 -3.80 -10.24
N GLY A 36 6.74 -5.06 -9.80
CA GLY A 36 7.57 -5.55 -8.71
C GLY A 36 9.04 -5.65 -9.11
N ASP A 37 9.91 -5.37 -8.15
CA ASP A 37 11.37 -5.53 -8.24
C ASP A 37 12.05 -4.67 -9.29
N VAL A 38 11.40 -3.60 -9.73
CA VAL A 38 11.99 -2.57 -10.59
C VAL A 38 11.51 -1.19 -10.13
N GLY A 39 12.29 -0.16 -10.45
CA GLY A 39 11.99 1.21 -10.04
C GLY A 39 11.34 2.04 -11.15
N ASP A 40 10.36 1.51 -11.86
CA ASP A 40 9.70 2.19 -12.96
C ASP A 40 8.37 2.77 -12.49
N THR A 41 8.29 4.11 -12.40
CA THR A 41 7.09 4.82 -11.97
C THR A 41 6.24 5.33 -13.13
N ARG A 42 6.69 5.15 -14.37
CA ARG A 42 5.95 5.63 -15.55
C ARG A 42 4.65 4.84 -15.68
N PHE A 43 3.56 5.57 -15.91
CA PHE A 43 2.22 4.98 -16.06
C PHE A 43 1.78 4.12 -14.87
N SER A 44 2.34 4.38 -13.68
CA SER A 44 1.96 3.61 -12.49
C SER A 44 0.52 3.95 -12.07
N PRO A 45 -0.35 2.93 -11.93
CA PRO A 45 -1.71 3.16 -11.44
C PRO A 45 -1.74 3.65 -9.99
N VAL A 46 -0.65 3.48 -9.27
CA VAL A 46 -0.54 3.94 -7.88
C VAL A 46 -0.69 5.46 -7.80
N GLU A 47 -0.23 6.20 -8.82
CA GLU A 47 -0.34 7.67 -8.81
C GLU A 47 -1.78 8.13 -8.66
N LEU A 48 -2.70 7.55 -9.42
CA LEU A 48 -4.11 7.92 -9.33
C LEU A 48 -4.69 7.54 -7.96
N MET A 49 -4.33 6.38 -7.44
CA MET A 49 -4.82 5.97 -6.13
C MET A 49 -4.32 6.89 -5.02
N VAL A 50 -3.06 7.29 -5.07
CA VAL A 50 -2.49 8.26 -4.12
C VAL A 50 -3.26 9.59 -4.19
N LYS A 51 -3.54 10.06 -5.41
CA LYS A 51 -4.32 11.29 -5.58
C LYS A 51 -5.70 11.18 -4.93
N MET A 52 -6.40 10.07 -5.17
CA MET A 52 -7.73 9.88 -4.61
C MET A 52 -7.72 9.80 -3.10
N VAL A 53 -6.76 9.09 -2.52
CA VAL A 53 -6.64 8.95 -1.07
C VAL A 53 -6.28 10.30 -0.44
N LYS A 54 -5.37 11.04 -1.06
CA LYS A 54 -5.00 12.37 -0.59
C LYS A 54 -6.18 13.33 -0.67
N ASN A 55 -6.93 13.29 -1.76
CA ASN A 55 -8.11 14.16 -1.93
C ASN A 55 -9.23 13.80 -0.95
N ALA A 56 -9.25 12.58 -0.47
CA ALA A 56 -10.20 12.15 0.57
C ALA A 56 -9.82 12.66 1.97
N GLY A 57 -8.67 13.34 2.10
CA GLY A 57 -8.27 13.99 3.33
C GLY A 57 -7.23 13.22 4.15
N SER A 58 -6.61 12.18 3.60
CA SER A 58 -5.59 11.40 4.29
C SER A 58 -4.23 12.08 4.25
N GLN A 59 -3.43 11.78 5.26
CA GLN A 59 -2.00 12.07 5.26
C GLN A 59 -1.28 10.89 4.60
N ILE A 60 -0.38 11.17 3.66
CA ILE A 60 0.23 10.14 2.83
C ILE A 60 1.71 9.98 3.17
N LYS A 61 2.15 8.73 3.30
CA LYS A 61 3.57 8.34 3.33
C LYS A 61 3.82 7.35 2.22
N LEU A 62 5.00 7.42 1.62
CA LEU A 62 5.35 6.59 0.48
C LEU A 62 6.65 5.83 0.75
N HIS A 63 6.65 4.57 0.39
CA HIS A 63 7.84 3.71 0.44
C HIS A 63 8.00 2.97 -0.87
N ASP A 64 9.25 2.82 -1.32
CA ASP A 64 9.59 1.92 -2.43
C ASP A 64 11.08 1.62 -2.34
N PRO A 65 11.49 0.33 -2.36
CA PRO A 65 12.92 0.00 -2.23
C PRO A 65 13.76 0.41 -3.43
N PHE A 66 13.12 0.68 -4.58
CA PHE A 66 13.82 0.99 -5.83
C PHE A 66 13.64 2.44 -6.29
N VAL A 67 12.84 3.24 -5.60
CA VAL A 67 12.53 4.62 -5.99
C VAL A 67 12.74 5.55 -4.82
N SER A 68 13.73 6.44 -4.92
CA SER A 68 13.97 7.46 -3.89
C SER A 68 13.28 8.78 -4.21
N PHE A 69 12.91 9.00 -5.47
CA PHE A 69 12.22 10.20 -5.91
C PHE A 69 11.20 9.85 -6.99
N TRP A 70 9.97 10.26 -6.78
CA TRP A 70 8.85 9.99 -7.70
C TRP A 70 8.68 11.20 -8.60
N GLN A 71 9.19 11.11 -9.82
CA GLN A 71 9.23 12.27 -10.74
C GLN A 71 7.84 12.77 -11.11
N GLU A 72 6.90 11.86 -11.39
CA GLU A 72 5.56 12.24 -11.82
C GLU A 72 4.80 13.01 -10.74
N ARG A 73 5.17 12.86 -9.49
CA ARG A 73 4.56 13.58 -8.37
C ARG A 73 5.50 14.59 -7.72
N ASN A 74 6.72 14.71 -8.20
CA ASN A 74 7.72 15.62 -7.67
C ASN A 74 7.86 15.52 -6.15
N CYS A 75 8.03 14.30 -5.65
CA CYS A 75 8.15 14.07 -4.21
C CYS A 75 9.17 12.97 -3.90
N THR A 76 9.71 13.04 -2.69
CA THR A 76 10.64 12.01 -2.20
C THR A 76 9.87 10.78 -1.72
N VAL A 77 10.55 9.63 -1.79
CA VAL A 77 10.02 8.34 -1.37
C VAL A 77 11.02 7.71 -0.41
N GLU A 78 10.55 7.18 0.71
CA GLU A 78 11.42 6.49 1.65
C GLU A 78 11.81 5.13 1.08
N THR A 79 13.09 4.81 1.09
CA THR A 79 13.58 3.53 0.56
C THR A 79 13.82 2.48 1.63
N GLU A 80 13.85 2.87 2.90
CA GLU A 80 14.02 1.94 4.01
C GLU A 80 12.66 1.65 4.68
N LEU A 81 12.23 0.40 4.56
CA LEU A 81 10.92 -0.01 5.08
C LEU A 81 10.79 0.21 6.59
N LYS A 82 11.84 -0.11 7.33
CA LYS A 82 11.82 0.04 8.78
C LYS A 82 11.54 1.49 9.18
N LYS A 83 12.13 2.44 8.47
CA LYS A 83 11.93 3.87 8.77
C LYS A 83 10.47 4.28 8.56
N VAL A 84 9.84 3.86 7.46
CA VAL A 84 8.45 4.23 7.20
C VAL A 84 7.51 3.56 8.19
N LEU A 85 7.82 2.34 8.61
CA LEU A 85 6.98 1.60 9.56
C LEU A 85 7.15 2.06 11.01
N GLU A 86 8.26 2.73 11.35
CA GLU A 86 8.43 3.34 12.66
C GLU A 86 7.47 4.51 12.89
N LEU A 87 7.01 5.13 11.81
CA LEU A 87 6.02 6.19 11.89
C LEU A 87 4.63 5.56 11.95
N SER A 88 3.78 6.08 12.83
CA SER A 88 2.44 5.53 12.99
C SER A 88 1.61 5.65 11.72
N SER A 89 0.89 4.59 11.38
CA SER A 89 -0.05 4.55 10.27
C SER A 89 -1.38 4.00 10.76
N ASP A 90 -2.46 4.41 10.11
CA ASP A 90 -3.79 3.83 10.32
C ASP A 90 -4.07 2.75 9.29
N ILE A 91 -3.57 2.95 8.06
CA ILE A 91 -3.76 2.03 6.95
C ILE A 91 -2.45 1.89 6.19
N ILE A 92 -2.09 0.65 5.87
CA ILE A 92 -0.98 0.34 4.95
C ILE A 92 -1.59 -0.24 3.68
N ILE A 93 -1.22 0.30 2.53
CA ILE A 93 -1.65 -0.19 1.23
C ILE A 93 -0.45 -0.84 0.53
N ILE A 94 -0.59 -2.11 0.17
CA ILE A 94 0.42 -2.81 -0.63
C ILE A 94 0.07 -2.53 -2.08
N SER A 95 0.88 -1.72 -2.74
CA SER A 95 0.55 -1.18 -4.07
C SER A 95 1.53 -1.55 -5.17
N SER A 96 2.68 -2.15 -4.84
CA SER A 96 3.60 -2.73 -5.83
C SER A 96 4.04 -4.10 -5.37
N GLY A 97 4.25 -5.01 -6.31
CA GLY A 97 4.58 -6.40 -6.00
C GLY A 97 6.05 -6.66 -5.74
N HIS A 98 6.73 -5.79 -5.01
CA HIS A 98 8.14 -6.01 -4.66
C HIS A 98 8.30 -7.23 -3.75
N SER A 99 9.25 -8.08 -4.06
CA SER A 99 9.47 -9.29 -3.27
C SER A 99 9.89 -8.99 -1.84
N GLU A 100 10.51 -7.82 -1.59
CA GLU A 100 10.83 -7.38 -0.24
C GLU A 100 9.59 -7.36 0.66
N TYR A 101 8.43 -6.98 0.13
CA TYR A 101 7.22 -6.84 0.94
C TYR A 101 6.67 -8.17 1.45
N ARG A 102 7.03 -9.28 0.83
CA ARG A 102 6.62 -10.62 1.29
C ARG A 102 7.76 -11.40 1.93
N SER A 103 8.89 -10.75 2.20
CA SER A 103 10.00 -11.39 2.89
C SER A 103 9.68 -11.64 4.35
N GLU A 104 10.38 -12.59 4.97
CA GLU A 104 10.22 -12.87 6.39
C GLU A 104 10.55 -11.64 7.24
N THR A 105 11.55 -10.86 6.82
CA THR A 105 11.90 -9.62 7.52
C THR A 105 10.73 -8.65 7.54
N THR A 106 10.07 -8.45 6.39
CA THR A 106 8.92 -7.54 6.31
C THR A 106 7.75 -8.04 7.14
N ILE A 107 7.44 -9.34 7.05
CA ILE A 107 6.36 -9.91 7.87
C ILE A 107 6.66 -9.70 9.35
N GLY A 108 7.91 -9.93 9.78
CA GLY A 108 8.32 -9.68 11.15
C GLY A 108 8.15 -8.22 11.57
N LEU A 109 8.51 -7.27 10.69
CA LEU A 109 8.31 -5.85 10.98
C LEU A 109 6.82 -5.51 11.11
N LEU A 110 5.99 -6.02 10.21
CA LEU A 110 4.54 -5.79 10.29
C LEU A 110 3.92 -6.38 11.56
N MET A 111 4.43 -7.51 12.01
CA MET A 111 3.96 -8.14 13.24
C MET A 111 4.46 -7.44 14.50
N SER A 112 5.45 -6.55 14.39
CA SER A 112 6.01 -5.82 15.52
C SER A 112 5.37 -4.45 15.76
N ILE A 113 4.60 -3.93 14.81
CA ILE A 113 3.96 -2.62 14.95
C ILE A 113 2.56 -2.76 15.55
N ASN A 114 1.98 -1.64 15.98
CA ASN A 114 0.65 -1.64 16.56
C ASN A 114 -0.40 -2.12 15.55
N PRO A 115 -1.49 -2.76 16.01
CA PRO A 115 -2.54 -3.21 15.11
C PRO A 115 -3.08 -2.06 14.23
N LEU A 116 -3.23 -2.35 12.95
CA LEU A 116 -3.73 -1.41 11.96
C LEU A 116 -4.48 -2.15 10.86
N LYS A 117 -4.78 -1.44 9.77
CA LYS A 117 -5.48 -2.00 8.62
C LYS A 117 -4.51 -2.13 7.46
N ILE A 118 -4.54 -3.28 6.79
CA ILE A 118 -3.68 -3.55 5.62
C ILE A 118 -4.59 -3.85 4.43
N PHE A 119 -4.36 -3.14 3.33
CA PHE A 119 -5.09 -3.33 2.09
C PHE A 119 -4.11 -3.79 1.01
N ASP A 120 -4.21 -5.06 0.64
CA ASP A 120 -3.32 -5.66 -0.36
C ASP A 120 -4.00 -5.59 -1.73
N THR A 121 -3.53 -4.69 -2.60
CA THR A 121 -4.09 -4.53 -3.94
C THR A 121 -3.53 -5.51 -4.95
N ILE A 122 -2.51 -6.27 -4.57
CA ILE A 122 -1.73 -7.12 -5.47
C ILE A 122 -2.09 -8.61 -5.31
N GLY A 123 -2.53 -9.00 -4.12
CA GLY A 123 -2.63 -10.41 -3.77
C GLY A 123 -1.25 -10.98 -3.47
N LEU A 124 -0.44 -10.19 -2.76
CA LEU A 124 0.98 -10.47 -2.56
C LEU A 124 1.24 -11.61 -1.59
N PHE A 125 0.46 -11.69 -0.53
CA PHE A 125 0.73 -12.62 0.58
C PHE A 125 0.11 -13.98 0.31
N ASP A 126 0.83 -15.04 0.70
CA ASP A 126 0.26 -16.39 0.69
C ASP A 126 -0.69 -16.60 1.88
N GLU A 127 -1.32 -17.77 1.94
CA GLU A 127 -2.32 -18.05 2.98
C GLU A 127 -1.72 -18.05 4.38
N ASP A 128 -0.49 -18.56 4.54
CA ASP A 128 0.17 -18.58 5.85
C ASP A 128 0.52 -17.16 6.30
N GLN A 129 1.00 -16.33 5.38
CA GLN A 129 1.30 -14.92 5.67
C GLN A 129 0.03 -14.15 6.02
N LEU A 130 -1.06 -14.36 5.26
CA LEU A 130 -2.34 -13.73 5.57
C LEU A 130 -2.85 -14.13 6.93
N SER A 131 -2.76 -15.41 7.27
CA SER A 131 -3.20 -15.90 8.57
C SER A 131 -2.41 -15.22 9.70
N ALA A 132 -1.08 -15.15 9.55
CA ALA A 132 -0.23 -14.49 10.53
C ALA A 132 -0.59 -13.01 10.67
N LEU A 133 -0.70 -12.29 9.56
CA LEU A 133 -1.01 -10.86 9.58
C LEU A 133 -2.39 -10.60 10.18
N ARG A 134 -3.37 -11.46 9.92
CA ARG A 134 -4.72 -11.32 10.45
C ARG A 134 -4.82 -11.60 11.94
N SER A 135 -3.83 -12.27 12.51
CA SER A 135 -3.79 -12.45 13.96
C SER A 135 -3.51 -11.14 14.70
N ARG A 136 -3.02 -10.12 14.01
CA ARG A 136 -2.69 -8.82 14.60
C ARG A 136 -3.39 -7.65 13.93
N HIS A 137 -3.61 -7.70 12.62
CA HIS A 137 -4.14 -6.59 11.83
C HIS A 137 -5.44 -6.99 11.14
N GLN A 138 -6.21 -5.99 10.69
CA GLN A 138 -7.31 -6.22 9.76
C GLN A 138 -6.73 -6.20 8.35
N VAL A 139 -6.81 -7.31 7.63
CA VAL A 139 -6.23 -7.44 6.29
C VAL A 139 -7.32 -7.74 5.28
N SER A 140 -7.39 -6.92 4.25
CA SER A 140 -8.28 -7.14 3.12
C SER A 140 -7.46 -7.25 1.84
N VAL A 141 -7.83 -8.18 0.97
CA VAL A 141 -7.14 -8.41 -0.30
C VAL A 141 -8.09 -8.11 -1.44
N LEU A 142 -7.66 -7.22 -2.33
CA LEU A 142 -8.47 -6.81 -3.46
C LEU A 142 -8.71 -8.00 -4.41
N GLY A 143 -9.97 -8.19 -4.80
CA GLY A 143 -10.32 -9.20 -5.78
C GLY A 143 -10.45 -10.63 -5.25
N ARG A 144 -10.28 -10.87 -3.95
CA ARG A 144 -10.42 -12.21 -3.37
C ARG A 144 -11.76 -12.48 -2.71
N GLY A 145 -12.62 -11.46 -2.63
CA GLY A 145 -13.95 -11.62 -2.03
C GLY A 145 -13.94 -11.84 -0.51
N ASP A 146 -12.82 -11.65 0.14
CA ASP A 146 -12.64 -11.81 1.57
C ASP A 146 -12.76 -10.48 2.32
N ILE A 147 -13.71 -9.74 1.92
CA ILE A 147 -13.88 -8.37 2.37
C ILE A 147 -14.99 -8.29 3.40
#